data_8f0380bd8d7c28cedff237559587b5e5
#
_entry.id   8f0380bd8d7c28cedff237559587b5e5
#
_cell.length_a   1.000
_cell.length_b   1.000
_cell.length_c   1.000
_cell.angle_alpha   90.00
_cell.angle_beta   90.00
_cell.angle_gamma   90.00
#
_symmetry.space_group_name_H-M   'P 1'
#
loop_
_entity.id
_entity.type
_entity.pdbx_description
1 polymer ?
#
loop_
_entity_poly.entity_id
_entity_poly.type
_entity_poly.pdbx_seq_one_letter_code
_entity_poly.pdbx_strand_id
1 'polypeptide(L)'
;MSGDDVSVVLAHVAWADGSSWSKVIVALQKKGVTTIAAPLPLTSLSDDVLALDRASERVEGQLVLVGHAYAGAVIGSTRNQRVKSLVYVAGLAPAEGETVADVFYRAPPHPQAPKLAPDNHGLIWLPSDAFATAFAQDATNSTQSG
;
A
#
# COMPACT_ATOMS: atom_id res chain seq x y z
N MET A 1 -23.78 15.39 -7.61
CA MET A 1 -23.11 14.08 -7.89
C MET A 1 -23.98 13.00 -7.32
N SER A 2 -24.18 11.93 -8.08
CA SER A 2 -25.01 10.81 -7.65
C SER A 2 -24.26 10.01 -6.59
N GLY A 3 -24.96 9.44 -5.59
CA GLY A 3 -24.36 8.60 -4.56
C GLY A 3 -23.74 7.30 -5.07
N ASP A 4 -23.70 7.09 -6.38
CA ASP A 4 -23.11 5.95 -7.07
C ASP A 4 -21.69 6.21 -7.59
N ASP A 5 -21.18 7.43 -7.41
CA ASP A 5 -19.80 7.76 -7.81
C ASP A 5 -18.81 7.01 -6.90
N VAL A 6 -17.88 6.32 -7.54
CA VAL A 6 -16.85 5.54 -6.86
C VAL A 6 -15.49 6.19 -7.10
N SER A 7 -14.75 6.42 -6.03
CA SER A 7 -13.36 6.86 -6.07
C SER A 7 -12.41 5.76 -5.63
N VAL A 8 -11.23 5.72 -6.22
CA VAL A 8 -10.19 4.73 -5.89
C VAL A 8 -9.07 5.41 -5.11
N VAL A 9 -8.74 4.85 -3.95
CA VAL A 9 -7.61 5.27 -3.13
C VAL A 9 -6.56 4.16 -3.12
N LEU A 10 -5.35 4.50 -3.55
CA LEU A 10 -4.24 3.57 -3.72
C LEU A 10 -3.25 3.75 -2.57
N ALA A 11 -2.94 2.67 -1.87
CA ALA A 11 -1.98 2.64 -0.76
C ALA A 11 -0.74 1.84 -1.15
N HIS A 12 0.43 2.48 -1.02
CA HIS A 12 1.71 1.93 -1.47
C HIS A 12 2.33 0.96 -0.46
N VAL A 13 3.26 0.15 -0.96
CA VAL A 13 4.06 -0.79 -0.15
C VAL A 13 5.05 -0.03 0.76
N ALA A 14 5.54 -0.70 1.81
CA ALA A 14 6.71 -0.24 2.56
C ALA A 14 7.91 -0.04 1.63
N TRP A 15 8.79 0.90 1.96
CA TRP A 15 9.96 1.30 1.17
C TRP A 15 9.64 1.89 -0.22
N ALA A 16 8.40 2.31 -0.44
CA ALA A 16 7.97 3.01 -1.65
C ALA A 16 7.13 4.23 -1.27
N ASP A 17 6.60 4.90 -2.26
CA ASP A 17 5.68 6.02 -2.11
C ASP A 17 4.56 5.96 -3.17
N GLY A 18 3.74 7.00 -3.23
CA GLY A 18 2.64 7.09 -4.17
C GLY A 18 3.04 7.02 -5.65
N SER A 19 4.30 7.31 -5.99
CA SER A 19 4.79 7.26 -7.38
C SER A 19 4.79 5.85 -7.96
N SER A 20 4.85 4.82 -7.10
CA SER A 20 4.74 3.42 -7.53
C SER A 20 3.41 3.11 -8.24
N TRP A 21 2.39 3.92 -8.00
CA TRP A 21 1.06 3.80 -8.62
C TRP A 21 0.88 4.63 -9.89
N SER A 22 1.89 5.37 -10.35
CA SER A 22 1.76 6.35 -11.45
C SER A 22 1.10 5.79 -12.69
N LYS A 23 1.51 4.59 -13.15
CA LYS A 23 0.95 3.94 -14.34
C LYS A 23 -0.51 3.51 -14.14
N VAL A 24 -0.84 3.03 -12.94
CA VAL A 24 -2.20 2.62 -12.57
C VAL A 24 -3.12 3.83 -12.50
N ILE A 25 -2.66 4.94 -11.90
CA ILE A 25 -3.40 6.20 -11.83
C ILE A 25 -3.75 6.68 -13.23
N VAL A 26 -2.78 6.75 -14.14
CA VAL A 26 -3.02 7.16 -15.53
C VAL A 26 -4.04 6.26 -16.22
N ALA A 27 -3.94 4.94 -16.02
CA ALA A 27 -4.86 3.99 -16.64
C ALA A 27 -6.30 4.15 -16.12
N LEU A 28 -6.48 4.37 -14.81
CA LEU A 28 -7.78 4.58 -14.18
C LEU A 28 -8.38 5.93 -14.60
N GLN A 29 -7.58 7.00 -14.63
CA GLN A 29 -8.01 8.33 -15.04
C GLN A 29 -8.48 8.34 -16.50
N LYS A 30 -7.81 7.61 -17.41
CA LYS A 30 -8.26 7.44 -18.81
C LYS A 30 -9.64 6.78 -18.92
N LYS A 31 -10.04 6.03 -17.90
CA LYS A 31 -11.38 5.41 -17.80
C LYS A 31 -12.40 6.30 -17.07
N GLY A 32 -12.03 7.52 -16.72
CA GLY A 32 -12.90 8.45 -15.99
C GLY A 32 -13.05 8.13 -14.50
N VAL A 33 -12.18 7.30 -13.93
CA VAL A 33 -12.23 6.95 -12.51
C VAL A 33 -11.43 7.95 -11.68
N THR A 34 -12.08 8.58 -10.70
CA THR A 34 -11.40 9.43 -9.73
C THR A 34 -10.44 8.59 -8.88
N THR A 35 -9.16 8.96 -8.90
CA THR A 35 -8.10 8.15 -8.29
C THR A 35 -7.10 9.04 -7.56
N ILE A 36 -6.75 8.65 -6.34
CA ILE A 36 -5.73 9.31 -5.53
C ILE A 36 -4.80 8.26 -4.89
N ALA A 37 -3.51 8.59 -4.76
CA ALA A 37 -2.56 7.82 -3.97
C ALA A 37 -2.46 8.41 -2.56
N ALA A 38 -2.60 7.58 -1.54
CA ALA A 38 -2.42 7.98 -0.15
C ALA A 38 -0.92 8.00 0.21
N PRO A 39 -0.39 9.11 0.72
CA PRO A 39 1.00 9.18 1.15
C PRO A 39 1.15 8.59 2.55
N LEU A 40 1.47 7.31 2.65
CA LEU A 40 1.66 6.64 3.94
C LEU A 40 3.01 7.03 4.55
N PRO A 41 3.04 7.51 5.82
CA PRO A 41 4.29 7.91 6.48
C PRO A 41 5.18 6.73 6.89
N LEU A 42 4.65 5.51 6.98
CA LEU A 42 5.37 4.28 7.36
C LEU A 42 6.01 4.37 8.77
N THR A 43 5.41 5.11 9.67
CA THR A 43 5.86 5.28 11.06
C THR A 43 5.18 4.31 12.02
N SER A 44 3.91 4.03 11.78
CA SER A 44 3.13 3.00 12.48
C SER A 44 1.90 2.63 11.65
N LEU A 45 1.30 1.48 11.94
CA LEU A 45 0.05 1.08 11.28
C LEU A 45 -1.06 2.11 11.52
N SER A 46 -1.19 2.62 12.73
CA SER A 46 -2.20 3.63 13.07
C SER A 46 -1.98 4.96 12.34
N ASP A 47 -0.75 5.40 12.18
CA ASP A 47 -0.43 6.61 11.41
C ASP A 47 -0.74 6.42 9.93
N ASP A 48 -0.46 5.24 9.39
CA ASP A 48 -0.75 4.91 8.00
C ASP A 48 -2.26 4.82 7.73
N VAL A 49 -3.03 4.22 8.65
CA VAL A 49 -4.51 4.21 8.57
C VAL A 49 -5.06 5.63 8.61
N LEU A 50 -4.55 6.49 9.50
CA LEU A 50 -4.95 7.89 9.57
C LEU A 50 -4.62 8.64 8.28
N ALA A 51 -3.45 8.41 7.70
CA ALA A 51 -3.07 9.02 6.42
C ALA A 51 -3.98 8.55 5.27
N LEU A 52 -4.34 7.26 5.25
CA LEU A 52 -5.29 6.69 4.29
C LEU A 52 -6.67 7.36 4.43
N ASP A 53 -7.17 7.51 5.65
CA ASP A 53 -8.48 8.13 5.90
C ASP A 53 -8.48 9.62 5.49
N ARG A 54 -7.42 10.36 5.79
CA ARG A 54 -7.27 11.76 5.36
C ARG A 54 -7.17 11.90 3.83
N ALA A 55 -6.48 10.98 3.15
CA ALA A 55 -6.48 10.97 1.69
C ALA A 55 -7.87 10.68 1.13
N SER A 56 -8.61 9.79 1.77
CA SER A 56 -9.99 9.45 1.40
C SER A 56 -10.96 10.62 1.52
N GLU A 57 -10.72 11.56 2.43
CA GLU A 57 -11.53 12.79 2.56
C GLU A 57 -11.39 13.74 1.37
N ARG A 58 -10.35 13.59 0.55
CA ARG A 58 -10.08 14.44 -0.61
C ARG A 58 -10.85 14.03 -1.87
N VAL A 59 -11.54 12.91 -1.82
CA VAL A 59 -12.36 12.39 -2.92
C VAL A 59 -13.78 12.14 -2.41
N GLU A 60 -14.72 12.17 -3.33
CA GLU A 60 -16.13 12.00 -3.02
C GLU A 60 -16.65 10.61 -3.37
N GLY A 61 -17.90 10.32 -2.98
CA GLY A 61 -18.57 9.08 -3.28
C GLY A 61 -18.13 7.90 -2.42
N GLN A 62 -18.45 6.72 -2.88
CA GLN A 62 -18.01 5.47 -2.26
C GLN A 62 -16.55 5.18 -2.60
N LEU A 63 -15.89 4.42 -1.74
CA LEU A 63 -14.46 4.16 -1.87
C LEU A 63 -14.17 2.72 -2.25
N VAL A 64 -13.26 2.54 -3.19
CA VAL A 64 -12.52 1.30 -3.39
C VAL A 64 -11.09 1.56 -2.94
N LEU A 65 -10.65 0.84 -1.91
CA LEU A 65 -9.28 0.93 -1.40
C LEU A 65 -8.44 -0.18 -2.01
N VAL A 66 -7.27 0.17 -2.49
CA VAL A 66 -6.31 -0.77 -3.09
C VAL A 66 -5.03 -0.73 -2.29
N GLY A 67 -4.59 -1.86 -1.75
CA GLY A 67 -3.38 -1.96 -0.95
C GLY A 67 -2.37 -2.95 -1.52
N HIS A 68 -1.14 -2.50 -1.70
CA HIS A 68 -0.03 -3.33 -2.15
C HIS A 68 0.82 -3.80 -0.96
N ALA A 69 1.07 -5.10 -0.88
CA ALA A 69 1.88 -5.75 0.15
C ALA A 69 1.48 -5.32 1.57
N TYR A 70 2.35 -4.63 2.31
CA TYR A 70 2.05 -4.11 3.65
C TYR A 70 0.75 -3.29 3.71
N ALA A 71 0.46 -2.49 2.68
CA ALA A 71 -0.73 -1.65 2.67
C ALA A 71 -2.05 -2.44 2.64
N GLY A 72 -2.02 -3.73 2.38
CA GLY A 72 -3.16 -4.62 2.61
C GLY A 72 -3.62 -4.58 4.06
N ALA A 73 -2.70 -4.58 5.03
CA ALA A 73 -3.02 -4.41 6.44
C ALA A 73 -3.61 -3.02 6.74
N VAL A 74 -3.13 -1.99 6.06
CA VAL A 74 -3.61 -0.60 6.24
C VAL A 74 -5.05 -0.47 5.77
N ILE A 75 -5.37 -0.91 4.54
CA ILE A 75 -6.73 -0.81 4.01
C ILE A 75 -7.72 -1.69 4.78
N GLY A 76 -7.30 -2.83 5.29
CA GLY A 76 -8.12 -3.72 6.10
C GLY A 76 -8.41 -3.19 7.52
N SER A 77 -7.63 -2.22 7.99
CA SER A 77 -7.73 -1.65 9.34
C SER A 77 -8.59 -0.39 9.41
N THR A 78 -8.95 0.21 8.28
CA THR A 78 -9.83 1.40 8.29
C THR A 78 -11.25 1.04 8.73
N ARG A 79 -11.91 2.00 9.38
CA ARG A 79 -13.34 1.91 9.74
C ARG A 79 -14.19 2.91 8.96
N ASN A 80 -13.66 3.44 7.86
CA ASN A 80 -14.36 4.41 7.03
C ASN A 80 -15.61 3.79 6.40
N GLN A 81 -16.77 4.34 6.73
CA GLN A 81 -18.08 3.83 6.29
C GLN A 81 -18.34 3.97 4.79
N ARG A 82 -17.55 4.78 4.09
CA ARG A 82 -17.65 4.97 2.65
C ARG A 82 -17.01 3.81 1.86
N VAL A 83 -16.25 2.95 2.53
CA VAL A 83 -15.54 1.84 1.86
C VAL A 83 -16.53 0.79 1.39
N LYS A 84 -16.56 0.56 0.08
CA LYS A 84 -17.38 -0.44 -0.59
C LYS A 84 -16.62 -1.73 -0.88
N SER A 85 -15.34 -1.61 -1.22
CA SER A 85 -14.52 -2.76 -1.58
C SER A 85 -13.06 -2.55 -1.19
N LEU A 86 -12.38 -3.64 -0.87
CA LEU A 86 -10.95 -3.71 -0.64
C LEU A 86 -10.32 -4.57 -1.72
N VAL A 87 -9.24 -4.09 -2.32
CA VAL A 87 -8.46 -4.81 -3.34
C VAL A 87 -7.04 -5.01 -2.81
N TYR A 88 -6.66 -6.25 -2.68
CA TYR A 88 -5.33 -6.65 -2.21
C TYR A 88 -4.45 -7.03 -3.40
N VAL A 89 -3.39 -6.29 -3.63
CA VAL A 89 -2.39 -6.57 -4.65
C VAL A 89 -1.17 -7.16 -3.96
N ALA A 90 -0.98 -8.47 -4.06
CA ALA A 90 0.05 -9.20 -3.31
C ALA A 90 0.09 -8.76 -1.83
N GLY A 91 -1.08 -8.56 -1.24
CA GLY A 91 -1.28 -7.84 0.02
C GLY A 91 -1.36 -8.74 1.24
N LEU A 92 -0.86 -8.23 2.37
CA LEU A 92 -1.08 -8.83 3.68
C LEU A 92 -2.51 -8.55 4.15
N ALA A 93 -3.18 -9.57 4.64
CA ALA A 93 -4.55 -9.46 5.14
C ALA A 93 -4.64 -10.07 6.55
N PRO A 94 -4.19 -9.34 7.59
CA PRO A 94 -4.32 -9.80 8.97
C PRO A 94 -5.79 -9.98 9.35
N ALA A 95 -6.08 -11.07 10.08
CA ALA A 95 -7.37 -11.23 10.72
C ALA A 95 -7.46 -10.36 11.98
N GLU A 96 -8.67 -10.28 12.56
CA GLU A 96 -8.85 -9.55 13.82
C GLU A 96 -7.94 -10.12 14.92
N GLY A 97 -7.18 -9.24 15.56
CA GLY A 97 -6.22 -9.61 16.59
C GLY A 97 -4.84 -10.06 16.10
N GLU A 98 -4.65 -10.24 14.79
CA GLU A 98 -3.34 -10.53 14.21
C GLU A 98 -2.54 -9.25 13.96
N THR A 99 -1.22 -9.32 14.19
CA THR A 99 -0.30 -8.27 13.76
C THR A 99 0.17 -8.48 12.32
N VAL A 100 0.73 -7.44 11.72
CA VAL A 100 1.40 -7.55 10.40
C VAL A 100 2.52 -8.58 10.45
N ALA A 101 3.30 -8.60 11.54
CA ALA A 101 4.39 -9.55 11.74
C ALA A 101 3.88 -11.00 11.79
N ASP A 102 2.75 -11.26 12.45
CA ASP A 102 2.16 -12.60 12.52
C ASP A 102 1.86 -13.15 11.12
N VAL A 103 1.31 -12.30 10.25
CA VAL A 103 1.01 -12.69 8.87
C VAL A 103 2.28 -12.85 8.04
N PHE A 104 3.20 -11.89 8.16
CA PHE A 104 4.44 -11.89 7.37
C PHE A 104 5.34 -13.09 7.66
N TYR A 105 5.45 -13.48 8.95
CA TYR A 105 6.30 -14.60 9.36
C TYR A 105 5.55 -15.95 9.48
N ARG A 106 4.31 -16.03 9.02
CA ARG A 106 3.52 -17.27 9.04
C ARG A 106 4.16 -18.38 8.20
N ALA A 107 4.83 -18.02 7.13
CA ALA A 107 5.61 -18.93 6.30
C ALA A 107 7.11 -18.62 6.41
N PRO A 108 8.00 -19.60 6.19
CA PRO A 108 9.43 -19.35 6.09
C PRO A 108 9.72 -18.31 5.01
N PRO A 109 10.67 -17.39 5.21
CA PRO A 109 11.04 -16.42 4.20
C PRO A 109 11.59 -17.11 2.96
N HIS A 110 11.35 -16.50 1.78
CA HIS A 110 11.93 -16.99 0.54
C HIS A 110 13.48 -17.00 0.65
N PRO A 111 14.19 -18.00 0.09
CA PRO A 111 15.65 -18.07 0.19
C PRO A 111 16.39 -16.82 -0.32
N GLN A 112 15.81 -16.11 -1.28
CA GLN A 112 16.34 -14.86 -1.84
C GLN A 112 15.79 -13.61 -1.16
N ALA A 113 14.98 -13.75 -0.09
CA ALA A 113 14.49 -12.58 0.63
C ALA A 113 15.64 -11.83 1.30
N PRO A 114 15.68 -10.49 1.23
CA PRO A 114 16.69 -9.71 1.90
C PRO A 114 16.58 -9.89 3.42
N LYS A 115 17.72 -9.95 4.10
CA LYS A 115 17.74 -9.93 5.57
C LYS A 115 17.47 -8.50 6.04
N LEU A 116 16.34 -8.32 6.69
CA LEU A 116 15.90 -7.03 7.20
C LEU A 116 16.01 -7.03 8.72
N ALA A 117 16.73 -6.05 9.27
CA ALA A 117 16.85 -5.84 10.70
C ALA A 117 16.70 -4.34 11.00
N PRO A 118 16.09 -3.97 12.15
CA PRO A 118 16.01 -2.57 12.55
C PRO A 118 17.39 -2.04 12.92
N ASP A 119 17.63 -0.78 12.58
CA ASP A 119 18.78 -0.02 13.03
C ASP A 119 18.61 0.46 14.49
N ASN A 120 19.56 1.25 14.99
CA ASN A 120 19.54 1.77 16.36
C ASN A 120 18.35 2.71 16.65
N HIS A 121 17.65 3.17 15.63
CA HIS A 121 16.44 4.01 15.74
C HIS A 121 15.14 3.22 15.49
N GLY A 122 15.24 1.91 15.30
CA GLY A 122 14.09 1.05 15.00
C GLY A 122 13.63 1.12 13.54
N LEU A 123 14.43 1.72 12.64
CA LEU A 123 14.12 1.82 11.23
C LEU A 123 14.65 0.60 10.47
N ILE A 124 13.81 0.07 9.58
CA ILE A 124 14.19 -1.05 8.71
C ILE A 124 14.45 -0.51 7.32
N TRP A 125 15.69 -0.66 6.86
CA TRP A 125 16.13 -0.22 5.54
C TRP A 125 16.18 -1.39 4.56
N LEU A 126 15.66 -1.16 3.35
CA LEU A 126 15.84 -2.10 2.26
C LEU A 126 17.19 -1.80 1.57
N PRO A 127 18.11 -2.79 1.47
CA PRO A 127 19.35 -2.60 0.74
C PRO A 127 19.09 -2.21 -0.73
N SER A 128 19.85 -1.24 -1.25
CA SER A 128 19.65 -0.70 -2.60
C SER A 128 19.72 -1.75 -3.69
N ASP A 129 20.60 -2.73 -3.55
CA ASP A 129 20.77 -3.86 -4.46
C ASP A 129 19.63 -4.88 -4.38
N ALA A 130 18.91 -4.91 -3.26
CA ALA A 130 17.78 -5.81 -3.07
C ALA A 130 16.47 -5.26 -3.66
N PHE A 131 16.37 -3.96 -3.91
CA PHE A 131 15.11 -3.32 -4.35
C PHE A 131 14.61 -3.91 -5.67
N ALA A 132 15.45 -3.95 -6.69
CA ALA A 132 15.09 -4.48 -8.01
C ALA A 132 14.63 -5.94 -7.92
N THR A 133 15.38 -6.79 -7.21
CA THR A 133 15.08 -8.22 -7.08
C THR A 133 13.83 -8.48 -6.25
N ALA A 134 13.63 -7.72 -5.16
CA ALA A 134 12.53 -7.96 -4.22
C ALA A 134 11.19 -7.37 -4.69
N PHE A 135 11.21 -6.26 -5.44
CA PHE A 135 10.00 -5.49 -5.75
C PHE A 135 9.73 -5.29 -7.23
N ALA A 136 10.75 -5.26 -8.07
CA ALA A 136 10.61 -4.74 -9.42
C ALA A 136 11.54 -5.43 -10.44
N GLN A 137 11.74 -6.75 -10.30
CA GLN A 137 12.63 -7.50 -11.18
C GLN A 137 12.23 -7.42 -12.67
N ASP A 138 10.95 -7.20 -12.96
CA ASP A 138 10.41 -7.12 -14.32
C ASP A 138 10.22 -5.66 -14.79
N ALA A 139 10.58 -4.69 -13.96
CA ALA A 139 10.39 -3.28 -14.28
C ALA A 139 11.63 -2.70 -14.99
N THR A 140 11.40 -1.64 -15.76
CA THR A 140 12.50 -0.87 -16.37
C THR A 140 13.25 -0.07 -15.28
N ASN A 141 14.51 0.27 -15.53
CA ASN A 141 15.35 1.01 -14.57
C ASN A 141 14.71 2.30 -14.04
N SER A 142 13.90 2.99 -14.84
CA SER A 142 13.18 4.20 -14.40
C SER A 142 12.10 3.93 -13.36
N THR A 143 11.64 2.69 -13.25
CA THR A 143 10.63 2.29 -12.26
C THR A 143 11.28 1.75 -10.98
N GLN A 144 12.55 1.34 -11.07
CA GLN A 144 13.31 0.75 -9.96
C GLN A 144 13.99 1.78 -9.05
N SER A 145 14.02 3.07 -9.45
CA SER A 145 14.69 4.16 -8.74
C SER A 145 13.72 5.04 -7.95
N GLY A 146 12.69 4.46 -7.36
CA GLY A 146 11.72 5.13 -6.51
C GLY A 146 12.06 5.08 -5.03
#